data_d1a2630cebdce7c6b2decaee0fe27dac
#
_entry.id   d1a2630cebdce7c6b2decaee0fe27dac
#
_cell.length_a   1.000
_cell.length_b   1.000
_cell.length_c   1.000
_cell.angle_alpha   90.00
_cell.angle_beta   90.00
_cell.angle_gamma   90.00
#
_symmetry.space_group_name_H-M   'P 1'
#
loop_
_entity.id
_entity.type
_entity.pdbx_description
1 polymer ?
#
loop_
_entity_poly.entity_id
_entity_poly.type
_entity_poly.pdbx_seq_one_letter_code
_entity_poly.pdbx_strand_id
1 'polypeptide(L)'
;MANRFVLNETSYHGKGAIESIADEAKGRGFKKAFICSDPDLLKFGVTKKVTDVLDKAGLDYEIYSDIKANPTIENCQHGVEAFKASGADYLIAIGGGSSMDTSKAIGIVVANPEFSDIRSLEGVAPTKNKAVPIFAVPTTAGTAAEVTINYVITDAEKNRKMVCVDVHDIPVVAFVDPDMMSSMPKGLTAATGMDALTHAIEGYITKGAWELSDMFHLKAIEIISRALRGAVENTPEGREEMALGQYIAGMGFSNVGLGIVPVSYTHLTLPTNSRV
;
A
#
# COMPACT_ATOMS: atom_id res chain seq x y z
N MET A 1 -23.99 -16.84 7.10
CA MET A 1 -22.89 -16.88 6.08
C MET A 1 -21.59 -16.66 6.84
N ALA A 2 -20.50 -17.38 6.56
CA ALA A 2 -19.25 -17.18 7.28
C ALA A 2 -18.55 -15.91 6.77
N ASN A 3 -18.06 -15.07 7.67
CA ASN A 3 -17.25 -13.90 7.35
C ASN A 3 -15.77 -14.34 7.26
N ARG A 4 -15.10 -13.97 6.16
CA ARG A 4 -13.66 -14.19 5.98
C ARG A 4 -12.91 -12.93 6.41
N PHE A 5 -11.76 -13.12 7.07
CA PHE A 5 -10.86 -12.03 7.44
C PHE A 5 -9.43 -12.36 6.99
N VAL A 6 -8.78 -11.47 6.25
CA VAL A 6 -7.45 -11.67 5.67
C VAL A 6 -6.56 -10.51 6.10
N LEU A 7 -5.36 -10.82 6.57
CA LEU A 7 -4.33 -9.86 6.98
C LEU A 7 -2.96 -10.32 6.46
N ASN A 8 -1.94 -9.47 6.62
CA ASN A 8 -0.55 -9.85 6.43
C ASN A 8 -0.19 -11.05 7.33
N GLU A 9 0.81 -11.82 6.92
CA GLU A 9 1.39 -12.85 7.80
C GLU A 9 2.11 -12.21 9.00
N THR A 10 2.79 -11.07 8.76
CA THR A 10 3.51 -10.32 9.79
C THR A 10 3.43 -8.82 9.53
N SER A 11 3.44 -8.02 10.58
CA SER A 11 3.61 -6.57 10.46
C SER A 11 4.48 -6.02 11.58
N TYR A 12 5.34 -5.08 11.24
CA TYR A 12 6.21 -4.35 12.16
C TYR A 12 5.77 -2.89 12.24
N HIS A 13 5.65 -2.36 13.44
CA HIS A 13 5.12 -1.02 13.68
C HIS A 13 6.04 -0.20 14.54
N GLY A 14 6.17 1.09 14.21
CA GLY A 14 6.94 2.06 14.97
C GLY A 14 8.28 2.38 14.32
N LYS A 15 8.96 3.34 14.93
CA LYS A 15 10.26 3.85 14.46
C LYS A 15 11.29 2.74 14.38
N GLY A 16 11.96 2.61 13.24
CA GLY A 16 12.96 1.59 12.98
C GLY A 16 12.37 0.25 12.50
N ALA A 17 11.07 0.16 12.23
CA ALA A 17 10.45 -1.07 11.72
C ALA A 17 11.14 -1.61 10.46
N ILE A 18 11.69 -0.74 9.61
CA ILE A 18 12.42 -1.14 8.40
C ILE A 18 13.70 -1.93 8.68
N GLU A 19 14.30 -1.83 9.85
CA GLU A 19 15.49 -2.59 10.20
C GLU A 19 15.23 -4.10 10.25
N SER A 20 13.96 -4.52 10.43
CA SER A 20 13.54 -5.93 10.42
C SER A 20 13.48 -6.54 9.01
N ILE A 21 13.57 -5.74 7.94
CA ILE A 21 13.50 -6.21 6.54
C ILE A 21 14.52 -7.31 6.26
N ALA A 22 15.76 -7.11 6.72
CA ALA A 22 16.84 -8.04 6.44
C ALA A 22 16.65 -9.40 7.11
N ASP A 23 16.18 -9.39 8.35
CA ASP A 23 15.94 -10.63 9.11
C ASP A 23 14.74 -11.39 8.54
N GLU A 24 13.68 -10.69 8.16
CA GLU A 24 12.52 -11.30 7.47
C GLU A 24 12.91 -11.91 6.12
N ALA A 25 13.70 -11.21 5.30
CA ALA A 25 14.15 -11.72 4.03
C ALA A 25 15.01 -12.99 4.19
N LYS A 26 15.97 -12.96 5.11
CA LYS A 26 16.84 -14.12 5.42
C LYS A 26 16.05 -15.28 6.03
N GLY A 27 15.13 -14.98 6.95
CA GLY A 27 14.28 -15.99 7.59
C GLY A 27 13.38 -16.73 6.61
N ARG A 28 12.94 -16.05 5.52
CA ARG A 28 12.16 -16.63 4.42
C ARG A 28 13.03 -17.26 3.32
N GLY A 29 14.34 -17.11 3.39
CA GLY A 29 15.28 -17.65 2.40
C GLY A 29 15.36 -16.84 1.09
N PHE A 30 14.88 -15.60 1.09
CA PHE A 30 14.93 -14.70 -0.07
C PHE A 30 16.35 -14.23 -0.34
N LYS A 31 16.68 -14.02 -1.62
CA LYS A 31 18.04 -13.73 -2.09
C LYS A 31 18.18 -12.37 -2.76
N LYS A 32 17.24 -12.00 -3.62
CA LYS A 32 17.31 -10.76 -4.39
C LYS A 32 15.95 -10.05 -4.39
N ALA A 33 15.93 -8.81 -3.93
CA ALA A 33 14.75 -7.96 -3.92
C ALA A 33 14.55 -7.28 -5.28
N PHE A 34 13.27 -7.12 -5.69
CA PHE A 34 12.89 -6.17 -6.71
C PHE A 34 12.16 -5.01 -6.04
N ILE A 35 12.82 -3.85 -5.98
CA ILE A 35 12.33 -2.68 -5.23
C ILE A 35 11.50 -1.81 -6.16
N CYS A 36 10.21 -1.71 -5.91
CA CYS A 36 9.31 -0.79 -6.59
C CYS A 36 9.22 0.52 -5.80
N SER A 37 9.80 1.60 -6.34
CA SER A 37 9.79 2.91 -5.69
C SER A 37 9.75 4.02 -6.73
N ASP A 38 8.97 5.09 -6.46
CA ASP A 38 8.89 6.19 -7.41
C ASP A 38 10.18 7.05 -7.46
N PRO A 39 10.39 7.80 -8.57
CA PRO A 39 11.60 8.59 -8.76
C PRO A 39 11.83 9.67 -7.70
N ASP A 40 10.76 10.24 -7.12
CA ASP A 40 10.90 11.28 -6.11
C ASP A 40 11.39 10.70 -4.78
N LEU A 41 10.93 9.53 -4.38
CA LEU A 41 11.43 8.83 -3.19
C LEU A 41 12.91 8.45 -3.33
N LEU A 42 13.35 8.10 -4.53
CA LEU A 42 14.76 7.87 -4.83
C LEU A 42 15.56 9.18 -4.70
N LYS A 43 15.09 10.24 -5.34
CA LYS A 43 15.73 11.56 -5.35
C LYS A 43 15.87 12.16 -3.95
N PHE A 44 14.84 11.97 -3.10
CA PHE A 44 14.84 12.49 -1.73
C PHE A 44 15.47 11.55 -0.72
N GLY A 45 16.00 10.42 -1.15
CA GLY A 45 16.74 9.48 -0.30
C GLY A 45 15.86 8.64 0.64
N VAL A 46 14.54 8.61 0.42
CA VAL A 46 13.63 7.79 1.23
C VAL A 46 13.88 6.30 0.97
N THR A 47 13.95 5.93 -0.31
CA THR A 47 14.27 4.55 -0.74
C THR A 47 15.64 4.11 -0.21
N LYS A 48 16.59 5.05 -0.12
CA LYS A 48 17.93 4.78 0.38
C LYS A 48 17.95 4.23 1.81
N LYS A 49 17.01 4.62 2.65
CA LYS A 49 16.91 4.07 4.01
C LYS A 49 16.74 2.55 4.00
N VAL A 50 15.94 2.02 3.07
CA VAL A 50 15.73 0.58 2.91
C VAL A 50 16.92 -0.09 2.24
N THR A 51 17.49 0.51 1.17
CA THR A 51 18.64 -0.08 0.51
C THR A 51 19.87 -0.13 1.45
N ASP A 52 20.05 0.84 2.35
CA ASP A 52 21.09 0.81 3.36
C ASP A 52 20.94 -0.39 4.33
N VAL A 53 19.71 -0.81 4.64
CA VAL A 53 19.44 -2.01 5.43
C VAL A 53 19.85 -3.26 4.66
N LEU A 54 19.50 -3.34 3.38
CA LEU A 54 19.85 -4.47 2.51
C LEU A 54 21.36 -4.55 2.28
N ASP A 55 22.02 -3.42 2.00
CA ASP A 55 23.48 -3.33 1.80
C ASP A 55 24.24 -3.82 3.03
N LYS A 56 23.86 -3.36 4.23
CA LYS A 56 24.45 -3.81 5.50
C LYS A 56 24.28 -5.32 5.72
N ALA A 57 23.19 -5.87 5.23
CA ALA A 57 22.88 -7.29 5.39
C ALA A 57 23.48 -8.19 4.29
N GLY A 58 24.06 -7.58 3.23
CA GLY A 58 24.59 -8.28 2.06
C GLY A 58 23.50 -8.94 1.21
N LEU A 59 22.32 -8.31 1.13
CA LEU A 59 21.20 -8.76 0.30
C LEU A 59 21.16 -8.01 -1.03
N ASP A 60 21.08 -8.75 -2.11
CA ASP A 60 21.03 -8.19 -3.46
C ASP A 60 19.66 -7.55 -3.75
N TYR A 61 19.64 -6.52 -4.57
CA TYR A 61 18.42 -5.89 -5.03
C TYR A 61 18.56 -5.25 -6.41
N GLU A 62 17.42 -5.00 -7.02
CA GLU A 62 17.30 -4.20 -8.25
C GLU A 62 16.15 -3.20 -8.06
N ILE A 63 16.35 -1.95 -8.52
CA ILE A 63 15.36 -0.88 -8.34
C ILE A 63 14.58 -0.67 -9.63
N TYR A 64 13.27 -0.77 -9.55
CA TYR A 64 12.32 -0.41 -10.58
C TYR A 64 11.63 0.91 -10.21
N SER A 65 11.85 1.95 -11.01
CA SER A 65 11.36 3.30 -10.74
C SER A 65 10.38 3.86 -11.78
N ASP A 66 9.94 3.05 -12.74
CA ASP A 66 8.85 3.46 -13.64
C ASP A 66 7.50 3.35 -12.93
N ILE A 67 7.41 3.98 -11.76
CA ILE A 67 6.21 4.10 -10.95
C ILE A 67 5.58 5.47 -11.22
N LYS A 68 4.31 5.47 -11.61
CA LYS A 68 3.55 6.69 -11.88
C LYS A 68 2.42 6.86 -10.89
N ALA A 69 2.10 8.11 -10.56
CA ALA A 69 0.85 8.42 -9.90
C ALA A 69 -0.32 7.87 -10.74
N ASN A 70 -1.22 7.09 -10.13
CA ASN A 70 -2.24 6.31 -10.83
C ASN A 70 -1.61 5.36 -11.86
N PRO A 71 -1.00 4.25 -11.42
CA PRO A 71 -0.25 3.35 -12.28
C PRO A 71 -1.11 2.84 -13.43
N THR A 72 -0.52 2.77 -14.62
CA THR A 72 -1.20 2.30 -15.82
C THR A 72 -0.93 0.82 -16.08
N ILE A 73 -1.78 0.20 -16.90
CA ILE A 73 -1.57 -1.17 -17.38
C ILE A 73 -0.15 -1.32 -17.96
N GLU A 74 0.27 -0.38 -18.80
CA GLU A 74 1.58 -0.39 -19.42
C GLU A 74 2.74 -0.38 -18.40
N ASN A 75 2.65 0.50 -17.37
CA ASN A 75 3.67 0.52 -16.30
C ASN A 75 3.78 -0.81 -15.59
N CYS A 76 2.64 -1.44 -15.28
CA CYS A 76 2.64 -2.75 -14.63
C CYS A 76 3.20 -3.84 -15.55
N GLN A 77 2.89 -3.82 -16.84
CA GLN A 77 3.45 -4.76 -17.82
C GLN A 77 4.97 -4.62 -17.96
N HIS A 78 5.49 -3.38 -18.05
CA HIS A 78 6.94 -3.13 -18.04
C HIS A 78 7.58 -3.64 -16.73
N GLY A 79 6.90 -3.46 -15.59
CA GLY A 79 7.35 -3.97 -14.30
C GLY A 79 7.41 -5.51 -14.26
N VAL A 80 6.45 -6.20 -14.87
CA VAL A 80 6.45 -7.67 -14.98
C VAL A 80 7.67 -8.15 -15.78
N GLU A 81 7.96 -7.51 -16.91
CA GLU A 81 9.12 -7.88 -17.74
C GLU A 81 10.44 -7.57 -17.01
N ALA A 82 10.54 -6.41 -16.36
CA ALA A 82 11.70 -6.04 -15.56
C ALA A 82 11.92 -7.02 -14.38
N PHE A 83 10.86 -7.40 -13.67
CA PHE A 83 10.94 -8.40 -12.60
C PHE A 83 11.49 -9.73 -13.10
N LYS A 84 10.94 -10.26 -14.20
CA LYS A 84 11.41 -11.51 -14.80
C LYS A 84 12.89 -11.44 -15.23
N ALA A 85 13.31 -10.31 -15.78
CA ALA A 85 14.70 -10.11 -16.21
C ALA A 85 15.67 -9.97 -15.03
N SER A 86 15.22 -9.43 -13.90
CA SER A 86 16.05 -9.17 -12.72
C SER A 86 16.55 -10.43 -12.02
N GLY A 87 15.82 -11.54 -12.13
CA GLY A 87 16.07 -12.76 -11.35
C GLY A 87 15.77 -12.61 -9.85
N ALA A 88 15.01 -11.58 -9.47
CA ALA A 88 14.56 -11.39 -8.08
C ALA A 88 13.52 -12.45 -7.69
N ASP A 89 13.44 -12.75 -6.40
CA ASP A 89 12.54 -13.76 -5.84
C ASP A 89 11.48 -13.18 -4.89
N TYR A 90 11.54 -11.89 -4.58
CA TYR A 90 10.51 -11.14 -3.84
C TYR A 90 10.49 -9.67 -4.23
N LEU A 91 9.42 -8.99 -3.88
CA LEU A 91 9.19 -7.57 -4.12
C LEU A 91 9.34 -6.78 -2.82
N ILE A 92 9.90 -5.57 -2.89
CA ILE A 92 9.79 -4.56 -1.83
C ILE A 92 9.08 -3.35 -2.43
N ALA A 93 7.86 -3.10 -1.99
CA ALA A 93 7.09 -1.93 -2.38
C ALA A 93 7.38 -0.77 -1.43
N ILE A 94 8.06 0.27 -1.90
CA ILE A 94 8.36 1.47 -1.10
C ILE A 94 7.59 2.64 -1.69
N GLY A 95 6.62 3.17 -0.96
CA GLY A 95 5.84 4.30 -1.46
C GLY A 95 4.43 4.39 -0.89
N GLY A 96 3.61 5.18 -1.55
CA GLY A 96 2.17 5.24 -1.30
C GLY A 96 1.41 4.17 -2.11
N GLY A 97 0.10 4.37 -2.28
CA GLY A 97 -0.76 3.45 -3.02
C GLY A 97 -0.23 3.07 -4.39
N SER A 98 0.33 4.01 -5.16
CA SER A 98 0.82 3.72 -6.53
C SER A 98 1.95 2.70 -6.57
N SER A 99 2.93 2.78 -5.67
CA SER A 99 4.01 1.79 -5.58
C SER A 99 3.48 0.43 -5.13
N MET A 100 2.56 0.43 -4.17
CA MET A 100 1.92 -0.79 -3.67
C MET A 100 1.09 -1.48 -4.76
N ASP A 101 0.21 -0.71 -5.44
CA ASP A 101 -0.68 -1.22 -6.47
C ASP A 101 0.11 -1.78 -7.66
N THR A 102 1.19 -1.08 -8.08
CA THR A 102 2.09 -1.60 -9.12
C THR A 102 2.74 -2.91 -8.69
N SER A 103 3.24 -3.00 -7.44
CA SER A 103 3.88 -4.22 -6.93
C SER A 103 2.91 -5.39 -6.85
N LYS A 104 1.67 -5.14 -6.43
CA LYS A 104 0.61 -6.17 -6.39
C LYS A 104 0.30 -6.68 -7.80
N ALA A 105 0.10 -5.78 -8.77
CA ALA A 105 -0.13 -6.15 -10.15
C ALA A 105 1.03 -6.97 -10.73
N ILE A 106 2.29 -6.55 -10.52
CA ILE A 106 3.46 -7.31 -10.94
C ILE A 106 3.46 -8.70 -10.31
N GLY A 107 3.31 -8.78 -8.99
CA GLY A 107 3.38 -10.03 -8.25
C GLY A 107 2.29 -11.03 -8.66
N ILE A 108 1.05 -10.58 -8.87
CA ILE A 108 -0.07 -11.41 -9.33
C ILE A 108 0.17 -11.92 -10.74
N VAL A 109 0.54 -11.05 -11.69
CA VAL A 109 0.74 -11.45 -13.10
C VAL A 109 1.91 -12.41 -13.26
N VAL A 110 3.00 -12.20 -12.51
CA VAL A 110 4.16 -13.12 -12.55
C VAL A 110 3.77 -14.51 -12.06
N ALA A 111 2.97 -14.61 -11.00
CA ALA A 111 2.54 -15.87 -10.42
C ALA A 111 1.37 -16.53 -11.15
N ASN A 112 0.60 -15.76 -11.94
CA ASN A 112 -0.58 -16.20 -12.69
C ASN A 112 -0.50 -15.68 -14.15
N PRO A 113 0.36 -16.24 -15.00
CA PRO A 113 0.64 -15.72 -16.34
C PRO A 113 -0.57 -15.75 -17.30
N GLU A 114 -1.62 -16.50 -16.98
CA GLU A 114 -2.89 -16.48 -17.69
C GLU A 114 -3.61 -15.11 -17.60
N PHE A 115 -3.24 -14.28 -16.61
CA PHE A 115 -3.72 -12.91 -16.43
C PHE A 115 -2.72 -11.86 -16.94
N SER A 116 -1.91 -12.18 -17.95
CA SER A 116 -0.95 -11.25 -18.56
C SER A 116 -1.60 -9.99 -19.14
N ASP A 117 -2.84 -10.07 -19.61
CA ASP A 117 -3.67 -8.87 -19.84
C ASP A 117 -4.26 -8.42 -18.49
N ILE A 118 -3.67 -7.36 -17.92
CA ILE A 118 -4.06 -6.80 -16.61
C ILE A 118 -5.54 -6.40 -16.57
N ARG A 119 -6.18 -6.14 -17.71
CA ARG A 119 -7.62 -5.86 -17.77
C ARG A 119 -8.47 -7.03 -17.24
N SER A 120 -7.97 -8.24 -17.35
CA SER A 120 -8.64 -9.45 -16.85
C SER A 120 -8.64 -9.57 -15.33
N LEU A 121 -7.87 -8.72 -14.62
CA LEU A 121 -7.81 -8.66 -13.16
C LEU A 121 -8.86 -7.72 -12.55
N GLU A 122 -9.63 -6.98 -13.36
CA GLU A 122 -10.65 -6.08 -12.84
C GLU A 122 -11.74 -6.82 -12.07
N GLY A 123 -12.13 -6.27 -10.92
CA GLY A 123 -13.06 -6.91 -10.00
C GLY A 123 -12.38 -8.02 -9.20
N VAL A 124 -13.05 -9.14 -9.03
CA VAL A 124 -12.52 -10.32 -8.34
C VAL A 124 -12.09 -11.36 -9.38
N ALA A 125 -10.81 -11.36 -9.69
CA ALA A 125 -10.27 -12.32 -10.65
C ALA A 125 -10.08 -13.72 -10.02
N PRO A 126 -10.30 -14.80 -10.76
CA PRO A 126 -10.15 -16.17 -10.25
C PRO A 126 -8.69 -16.63 -10.31
N THR A 127 -7.77 -15.88 -9.73
CA THR A 127 -6.37 -16.25 -9.62
C THR A 127 -6.21 -17.51 -8.76
N LYS A 128 -5.16 -18.30 -9.01
CA LYS A 128 -4.95 -19.58 -8.31
C LYS A 128 -3.74 -19.54 -7.40
N ASN A 129 -2.73 -18.77 -7.78
CA ASN A 129 -1.47 -18.69 -7.07
C ASN A 129 -1.37 -17.39 -6.28
N LYS A 130 -0.76 -17.46 -5.10
CA LYS A 130 -0.36 -16.26 -4.37
C LYS A 130 0.61 -15.45 -5.25
N ALA A 131 0.54 -14.13 -5.15
CA ALA A 131 1.52 -13.22 -5.75
C ALA A 131 2.95 -13.60 -5.35
N VAL A 132 3.93 -13.17 -6.12
CA VAL A 132 5.31 -13.09 -5.65
C VAL A 132 5.30 -12.39 -4.29
N PRO A 133 6.01 -12.90 -3.27
CA PRO A 133 5.99 -12.30 -1.94
C PRO A 133 6.31 -10.80 -1.96
N ILE A 134 5.49 -10.00 -1.30
CA ILE A 134 5.64 -8.54 -1.24
C ILE A 134 5.95 -8.13 0.21
N PHE A 135 7.03 -7.39 0.40
CA PHE A 135 7.34 -6.61 1.58
C PHE A 135 6.89 -5.18 1.34
N ALA A 136 6.01 -4.68 2.17
CA ALA A 136 5.41 -3.37 1.98
C ALA A 136 5.96 -2.35 2.98
N VAL A 137 6.50 -1.24 2.46
CA VAL A 137 7.06 -0.12 3.23
C VAL A 137 6.30 1.16 2.86
N PRO A 138 5.19 1.47 3.54
CA PRO A 138 4.39 2.64 3.22
C PRO A 138 5.12 3.94 3.54
N THR A 139 5.02 4.93 2.65
CA THR A 139 5.54 6.29 2.86
C THR A 139 4.43 7.33 2.97
N THR A 140 3.17 6.89 2.91
CA THR A 140 1.97 7.71 3.13
C THR A 140 1.10 7.05 4.18
N ALA A 141 0.36 7.86 4.94
CA ALA A 141 -0.61 7.38 5.91
C ALA A 141 -2.04 7.66 5.39
N GLY A 142 -2.55 6.79 4.52
CA GLY A 142 -3.86 7.01 3.88
C GLY A 142 -4.50 5.74 3.36
N THR A 143 -3.95 5.19 2.29
CA THR A 143 -4.56 4.08 1.52
C THR A 143 -4.55 2.73 2.22
N ALA A 144 -3.65 2.55 3.18
CA ALA A 144 -3.39 1.26 3.83
C ALA A 144 -3.14 0.09 2.83
N ALA A 145 -2.60 0.40 1.65
CA ALA A 145 -2.39 -0.61 0.60
C ALA A 145 -1.43 -1.74 1.03
N GLU A 146 -0.63 -1.52 2.06
CA GLU A 146 0.26 -2.51 2.67
C GLU A 146 -0.48 -3.63 3.43
N VAL A 147 -1.78 -3.46 3.72
CA VAL A 147 -2.59 -4.45 4.46
C VAL A 147 -3.89 -4.81 3.74
N THR A 148 -4.09 -4.32 2.53
CA THR A 148 -5.34 -4.54 1.77
C THR A 148 -5.18 -5.55 0.65
N ILE A 149 -6.31 -6.17 0.28
CA ILE A 149 -6.44 -7.09 -0.87
C ILE A 149 -6.84 -6.34 -2.15
N ASN A 150 -6.83 -5.01 -2.13
CA ASN A 150 -7.26 -4.18 -3.25
C ASN A 150 -6.05 -3.51 -3.88
N TYR A 151 -6.11 -3.29 -5.20
CA TYR A 151 -5.20 -2.43 -5.94
C TYR A 151 -5.93 -1.77 -7.11
N VAL A 152 -5.45 -0.60 -7.53
CA VAL A 152 -6.12 0.21 -8.55
C VAL A 152 -5.17 0.50 -9.69
N ILE A 153 -5.53 0.03 -10.89
CA ILE A 153 -4.75 0.24 -12.12
C ILE A 153 -5.56 1.07 -13.10
N THR A 154 -4.90 2.01 -13.77
CA THR A 154 -5.53 2.88 -14.76
C THR A 154 -5.47 2.24 -16.15
N ASP A 155 -6.63 2.01 -16.74
CA ASP A 155 -6.75 1.74 -18.17
C ASP A 155 -6.74 3.08 -18.91
N ALA A 156 -5.56 3.44 -19.43
CA ALA A 156 -5.36 4.72 -20.12
C ALA A 156 -6.13 4.80 -21.46
N GLU A 157 -6.36 3.67 -22.12
CA GLU A 157 -7.12 3.61 -23.37
C GLU A 157 -8.60 3.95 -23.13
N LYS A 158 -9.16 3.48 -22.02
CA LYS A 158 -10.55 3.71 -21.64
C LYS A 158 -10.73 4.89 -20.68
N ASN A 159 -9.62 5.55 -20.30
CA ASN A 159 -9.57 6.66 -19.34
C ASN A 159 -10.38 6.36 -18.05
N ARG A 160 -10.13 5.19 -17.46
CA ARG A 160 -10.84 4.76 -16.25
C ARG A 160 -9.91 4.02 -15.27
N LYS A 161 -10.26 4.08 -14.00
CA LYS A 161 -9.61 3.28 -12.96
C LYS A 161 -10.30 1.92 -12.85
N MET A 162 -9.50 0.87 -12.84
CA MET A 162 -9.93 -0.49 -12.58
C MET A 162 -9.59 -0.83 -11.14
N VAL A 163 -10.60 -1.23 -10.38
CA VAL A 163 -10.41 -1.75 -9.02
C VAL A 163 -10.27 -3.26 -9.13
N CYS A 164 -9.13 -3.77 -8.70
CA CYS A 164 -8.83 -5.19 -8.63
C CYS A 164 -8.87 -5.64 -7.17
N VAL A 165 -9.43 -6.81 -6.92
CA VAL A 165 -9.60 -7.37 -5.57
C VAL A 165 -9.13 -8.81 -5.59
N ASP A 166 -8.06 -9.11 -4.86
CA ASP A 166 -7.49 -10.44 -4.82
C ASP A 166 -6.84 -10.74 -3.45
N VAL A 167 -7.29 -11.79 -2.80
CA VAL A 167 -6.70 -12.22 -1.52
C VAL A 167 -5.28 -12.75 -1.65
N HIS A 168 -4.87 -13.08 -2.87
CA HIS A 168 -3.54 -13.58 -3.16
C HIS A 168 -2.48 -12.48 -3.29
N ASP A 169 -2.89 -11.21 -3.35
CA ASP A 169 -1.98 -10.06 -3.56
C ASP A 169 -1.56 -9.35 -2.27
N ILE A 170 -2.19 -9.70 -1.14
CA ILE A 170 -1.87 -9.03 0.13
C ILE A 170 -0.38 -9.17 0.44
N PRO A 171 0.33 -8.08 0.77
CA PRO A 171 1.72 -8.14 1.16
C PRO A 171 1.94 -9.11 2.32
N VAL A 172 2.95 -9.95 2.23
CA VAL A 172 3.23 -10.96 3.28
C VAL A 172 3.75 -10.30 4.56
N VAL A 173 4.53 -9.20 4.41
CA VAL A 173 5.02 -8.41 5.56
C VAL A 173 4.79 -6.93 5.29
N ALA A 174 4.30 -6.22 6.30
CA ALA A 174 4.22 -4.76 6.31
C ALA A 174 5.21 -4.17 7.33
N PHE A 175 5.97 -3.15 6.91
CA PHE A 175 6.92 -2.41 7.77
C PHE A 175 6.42 -0.96 7.90
N VAL A 176 5.61 -0.71 8.90
CA VAL A 176 4.91 0.56 9.11
C VAL A 176 5.76 1.46 9.99
N ASP A 177 6.74 2.10 9.36
CA ASP A 177 7.72 2.98 10.01
C ASP A 177 7.36 4.45 9.81
N PRO A 178 7.04 5.21 10.88
CA PRO A 178 6.69 6.63 10.76
C PRO A 178 7.82 7.49 10.19
N ASP A 179 9.10 7.09 10.34
CA ASP A 179 10.22 7.81 9.75
C ASP A 179 10.24 7.73 8.22
N MET A 180 9.59 6.72 7.63
CA MET A 180 9.40 6.63 6.17
C MET A 180 8.35 7.62 5.65
N MET A 181 7.45 8.08 6.51
CA MET A 181 6.37 9.02 6.19
C MET A 181 6.70 10.48 6.56
N SER A 182 7.79 10.70 7.29
CA SER A 182 8.14 12.02 7.86
C SER A 182 8.50 13.09 6.83
N SER A 183 8.88 12.69 5.62
CA SER A 183 9.21 13.61 4.52
C SER A 183 7.98 14.06 3.71
N MET A 184 6.81 13.55 4.04
CA MET A 184 5.57 13.87 3.32
C MET A 184 5.17 15.34 3.52
N PRO A 185 4.90 16.11 2.44
CA PRO A 185 4.45 17.51 2.55
C PRO A 185 3.14 17.65 3.34
N LYS A 186 2.95 18.76 4.04
CA LYS A 186 1.75 19.04 4.87
C LYS A 186 0.43 18.82 4.12
N GLY A 187 0.33 19.35 2.90
CA GLY A 187 -0.88 19.18 2.08
C GLY A 187 -1.19 17.73 1.74
N LEU A 188 -0.16 16.95 1.41
CA LEU A 188 -0.32 15.52 1.13
C LEU A 188 -0.67 14.76 2.43
N THR A 189 -0.02 15.09 3.55
CA THR A 189 -0.34 14.50 4.85
C THR A 189 -1.81 14.73 5.23
N ALA A 190 -2.30 15.95 5.05
CA ALA A 190 -3.70 16.26 5.35
C ALA A 190 -4.66 15.49 4.43
N ALA A 191 -4.38 15.46 3.12
CA ALA A 191 -5.22 14.76 2.16
C ALA A 191 -5.28 13.24 2.42
N THR A 192 -4.12 12.59 2.58
CA THR A 192 -4.05 11.14 2.83
C THR A 192 -4.61 10.78 4.21
N GLY A 193 -4.41 11.63 5.22
CA GLY A 193 -4.97 11.37 6.54
C GLY A 193 -6.50 11.51 6.58
N MET A 194 -7.07 12.46 5.83
CA MET A 194 -8.53 12.54 5.64
C MET A 194 -9.06 11.35 4.85
N ASP A 195 -8.31 10.85 3.87
CA ASP A 195 -8.62 9.63 3.14
C ASP A 195 -8.72 8.42 4.10
N ALA A 196 -7.71 8.25 4.97
CA ALA A 196 -7.72 7.19 6.00
C ALA A 196 -8.94 7.30 6.93
N LEU A 197 -9.30 8.52 7.36
CA LEU A 197 -10.47 8.74 8.20
C LEU A 197 -11.75 8.37 7.46
N THR A 198 -11.86 8.76 6.20
CA THR A 198 -13.00 8.45 5.35
C THR A 198 -13.14 6.95 5.16
N HIS A 199 -12.05 6.24 4.87
CA HIS A 199 -12.04 4.78 4.78
C HIS A 199 -12.52 4.11 6.07
N ALA A 200 -12.07 4.59 7.24
CA ALA A 200 -12.51 4.05 8.51
C ALA A 200 -14.02 4.26 8.75
N ILE A 201 -14.55 5.44 8.44
CA ILE A 201 -15.97 5.75 8.56
C ILE A 201 -16.79 4.87 7.60
N GLU A 202 -16.40 4.79 6.34
CA GLU A 202 -17.14 4.01 5.35
C GLU A 202 -17.09 2.52 5.62
N GLY A 203 -15.94 1.99 6.02
CA GLY A 203 -15.83 0.60 6.44
C GLY A 203 -16.74 0.27 7.62
N TYR A 204 -16.97 1.23 8.53
CA TYR A 204 -17.90 1.08 9.65
C TYR A 204 -19.37 1.04 9.23
N ILE A 205 -19.75 1.84 8.22
CA ILE A 205 -21.17 1.94 7.79
C ILE A 205 -21.50 1.07 6.58
N THR A 206 -20.55 0.34 6.01
CA THR A 206 -20.80 -0.53 4.85
C THR A 206 -21.72 -1.69 5.21
N LYS A 207 -22.47 -2.22 4.23
CA LYS A 207 -23.34 -3.38 4.42
C LYS A 207 -22.59 -4.67 4.81
N GLY A 208 -21.31 -4.75 4.50
CA GLY A 208 -20.44 -5.87 4.86
C GLY A 208 -19.89 -5.80 6.28
N ALA A 209 -20.10 -4.68 6.99
CA ALA A 209 -19.60 -4.47 8.34
C ALA A 209 -20.19 -5.47 9.34
N TRP A 210 -19.39 -5.85 10.33
CA TRP A 210 -19.75 -6.74 11.40
C TRP A 210 -18.85 -6.48 12.61
N GLU A 211 -19.15 -7.08 13.73
CA GLU A 211 -18.56 -6.75 15.05
C GLU A 211 -17.02 -6.70 15.06
N LEU A 212 -16.34 -7.63 14.37
CA LEU A 212 -14.88 -7.63 14.29
C LEU A 212 -14.36 -6.44 13.47
N SER A 213 -14.95 -6.15 12.31
CA SER A 213 -14.53 -5.01 11.48
C SER A 213 -14.83 -3.67 12.17
N ASP A 214 -15.94 -3.58 12.86
CA ASP A 214 -16.37 -2.37 13.58
C ASP A 214 -15.37 -1.99 14.67
N MET A 215 -14.81 -2.97 15.37
CA MET A 215 -13.76 -2.76 16.37
C MET A 215 -12.53 -2.06 15.77
N PHE A 216 -12.09 -2.49 14.58
CA PHE A 216 -10.97 -1.85 13.89
C PHE A 216 -11.31 -0.44 13.42
N HIS A 217 -12.49 -0.25 12.80
CA HIS A 217 -12.90 1.03 12.28
C HIS A 217 -13.08 2.08 13.38
N LEU A 218 -13.75 1.74 14.48
CA LEU A 218 -13.93 2.65 15.62
C LEU A 218 -12.58 3.05 16.21
N LYS A 219 -11.66 2.09 16.36
CA LYS A 219 -10.32 2.39 16.87
C LYS A 219 -9.51 3.24 15.91
N ALA A 220 -9.62 3.00 14.62
CA ALA A 220 -8.98 3.84 13.59
C ALA A 220 -9.51 5.28 13.62
N ILE A 221 -10.83 5.47 13.69
CA ILE A 221 -11.45 6.80 13.79
C ILE A 221 -10.93 7.54 15.02
N GLU A 222 -10.88 6.89 16.17
CA GLU A 222 -10.36 7.46 17.42
C GLU A 222 -8.92 7.95 17.25
N ILE A 223 -8.03 7.08 16.76
CA ILE A 223 -6.61 7.38 16.60
C ILE A 223 -6.40 8.50 15.57
N ILE A 224 -6.97 8.36 14.36
CA ILE A 224 -6.78 9.32 13.27
C ILE A 224 -7.31 10.71 13.67
N SER A 225 -8.46 10.77 14.34
CA SER A 225 -9.07 12.05 14.75
C SER A 225 -8.19 12.87 15.69
N ARG A 226 -7.45 12.22 16.60
CA ARG A 226 -6.53 12.92 17.51
C ARG A 226 -5.16 13.19 16.86
N ALA A 227 -4.67 12.29 15.99
CA ALA A 227 -3.33 12.30 15.45
C ALA A 227 -3.14 13.24 14.24
N LEU A 228 -4.18 13.40 13.40
CA LEU A 228 -4.07 14.03 12.09
C LEU A 228 -3.45 15.43 12.13
N ARG A 229 -3.85 16.28 13.08
CA ARG A 229 -3.28 17.63 13.19
C ARG A 229 -1.80 17.59 13.52
N GLY A 230 -1.40 16.77 14.49
CA GLY A 230 0.01 16.57 14.84
C GLY A 230 0.83 16.01 13.66
N ALA A 231 0.28 15.08 12.90
CA ALA A 231 0.93 14.55 11.72
C ALA A 231 1.13 15.61 10.63
N VAL A 232 0.14 16.50 10.40
CA VAL A 232 0.25 17.63 9.46
C VAL A 232 1.32 18.64 9.92
N GLU A 233 1.46 18.83 11.24
CA GLU A 233 2.53 19.63 11.83
C GLU A 233 3.88 18.92 11.88
N ASN A 234 3.90 17.65 11.46
CA ASN A 234 5.07 16.77 11.43
C ASN A 234 5.65 16.46 12.82
N THR A 235 4.78 16.33 13.84
CA THR A 235 5.24 15.89 15.15
C THR A 235 5.51 14.38 15.13
N PRO A 236 6.53 13.88 15.85
CA PRO A 236 6.84 12.45 15.91
C PRO A 236 5.64 11.60 16.33
N GLU A 237 4.94 12.02 17.40
CA GLU A 237 3.77 11.33 17.93
C GLU A 237 2.61 11.30 16.93
N GLY A 238 2.37 12.45 16.25
CA GLY A 238 1.34 12.53 15.21
C GLY A 238 1.64 11.61 14.02
N ARG A 239 2.89 11.52 13.60
CA ARG A 239 3.31 10.60 12.52
C ARG A 239 3.14 9.14 12.94
N GLU A 240 3.56 8.79 14.15
CA GLU A 240 3.46 7.42 14.66
C GLU A 240 2.00 6.98 14.80
N GLU A 241 1.16 7.80 15.40
CA GLU A 241 -0.27 7.51 15.53
C GLU A 241 -0.99 7.46 14.18
N MET A 242 -0.65 8.34 13.23
CA MET A 242 -1.24 8.28 11.88
C MET A 242 -0.83 7.02 11.12
N ALA A 243 0.44 6.61 11.23
CA ALA A 243 0.92 5.37 10.64
C ALA A 243 0.14 4.15 11.17
N LEU A 244 -0.08 4.10 12.48
CA LEU A 244 -0.87 3.05 13.12
C LEU A 244 -2.35 3.15 12.76
N GLY A 245 -2.95 4.34 12.84
CA GLY A 245 -4.38 4.54 12.62
C GLY A 245 -4.84 4.16 11.21
N GLN A 246 -4.07 4.53 10.19
CA GLN A 246 -4.39 4.17 8.81
C GLN A 246 -4.26 2.65 8.56
N TYR A 247 -3.25 2.00 9.16
CA TYR A 247 -3.09 0.55 9.08
C TYR A 247 -4.28 -0.19 9.69
N ILE A 248 -4.72 0.24 10.89
CA ILE A 248 -5.90 -0.33 11.56
C ILE A 248 -7.16 -0.12 10.70
N ALA A 249 -7.33 1.05 10.06
CA ALA A 249 -8.42 1.27 9.11
C ALA A 249 -8.39 0.24 7.97
N GLY A 250 -7.20 0.00 7.40
CA GLY A 250 -6.97 -0.98 6.35
C GLY A 250 -7.34 -2.40 6.75
N MET A 251 -6.97 -2.81 7.97
CA MET A 251 -7.37 -4.12 8.52
C MET A 251 -8.88 -4.30 8.49
N GLY A 252 -9.64 -3.26 8.79
CA GLY A 252 -11.10 -3.27 8.76
C GLY A 252 -11.64 -3.30 7.33
N PHE A 253 -11.45 -2.23 6.56
CA PHE A 253 -12.14 -2.04 5.29
C PHE A 253 -11.71 -3.03 4.19
N SER A 254 -10.49 -3.54 4.22
CA SER A 254 -10.03 -4.56 3.28
C SER A 254 -10.92 -5.82 3.29
N ASN A 255 -11.56 -6.09 4.40
CA ASN A 255 -12.33 -7.32 4.61
C ASN A 255 -13.84 -7.17 4.45
N VAL A 256 -14.36 -5.93 4.47
CA VAL A 256 -15.79 -5.66 4.39
C VAL A 256 -16.19 -4.83 3.17
N GLY A 257 -15.19 -4.31 2.47
CA GLY A 257 -15.38 -3.40 1.34
C GLY A 257 -15.75 -1.98 1.79
N LEU A 258 -15.72 -1.08 0.82
CA LEU A 258 -16.10 0.32 0.96
C LEU A 258 -17.37 0.58 0.17
N GLY A 259 -18.21 1.51 0.62
CA GLY A 259 -19.46 1.83 -0.05
C GLY A 259 -19.28 2.81 -1.20
N ILE A 260 -19.05 4.08 -0.87
CA ILE A 260 -19.13 5.22 -1.81
C ILE A 260 -17.77 5.92 -1.99
N VAL A 261 -16.73 5.52 -1.25
CA VAL A 261 -15.44 6.24 -1.16
C VAL A 261 -14.72 6.46 -2.49
N PRO A 262 -14.71 5.55 -3.48
CA PRO A 262 -14.15 5.91 -4.78
C PRO A 262 -14.79 7.16 -5.39
N VAL A 263 -16.00 7.48 -4.97
CA VAL A 263 -16.77 8.67 -5.40
C VAL A 263 -16.50 9.85 -4.47
N SER A 264 -16.43 9.64 -3.14
CA SER A 264 -16.27 10.73 -2.18
C SER A 264 -14.84 11.27 -2.14
N TYR A 265 -13.80 10.45 -2.38
CA TYR A 265 -12.44 10.97 -2.54
C TYR A 265 -12.34 11.97 -3.70
N THR A 266 -13.00 11.69 -4.81
CA THR A 266 -13.06 12.63 -5.94
C THR A 266 -13.87 13.88 -5.62
N HIS A 267 -14.81 13.81 -4.67
CA HIS A 267 -15.71 14.91 -4.30
C HIS A 267 -15.31 15.63 -3.01
N LEU A 268 -14.67 14.96 -2.05
CA LEU A 268 -14.15 15.59 -0.82
C LEU A 268 -12.79 16.28 -1.03
N THR A 269 -12.04 15.89 -2.05
CA THR A 269 -10.91 16.66 -2.57
C THR A 269 -11.35 17.73 -3.57
N LEU A 270 -12.65 18.02 -3.63
CA LEU A 270 -13.15 19.21 -4.32
C LEU A 270 -12.43 20.44 -3.83
N PRO A 271 -12.14 21.29 -4.76
CA PRO A 271 -10.91 22.03 -4.86
C PRO A 271 -10.79 22.97 -3.68
N THR A 272 -9.84 22.73 -2.83
CA THR A 272 -9.19 23.74 -2.00
C THR A 272 -8.52 24.83 -2.87
N ASN A 273 -8.98 24.99 -4.11
CA ASN A 273 -8.71 26.10 -4.98
C ASN A 273 -9.69 27.26 -4.79
N SER A 274 -10.63 27.16 -3.89
CA SER A 274 -11.38 28.32 -3.40
C SER A 274 -10.56 28.97 -2.29
N ARG A 275 -9.74 29.91 -2.72
CA ARG A 275 -9.34 31.13 -2.04
C ARG A 275 -9.91 31.27 -0.62
N VAL A 276 -9.08 31.09 0.37
CA VAL A 276 -8.98 31.95 1.52
C VAL A 276 -7.51 32.26 1.72
#